data_6f7dfd4b333e8e289ccd680a7e98acc5
#
_entry.id   6f7dfd4b333e8e289ccd680a7e98acc5
#
_cell.length_a   1.000
_cell.length_b   1.000
_cell.length_c   1.000
_cell.angle_alpha   90.00
_cell.angle_beta   90.00
_cell.angle_gamma   90.00
#
_symmetry.space_group_name_H-M   'P 1'
#
loop_
_entity.id
_entity.type
_entity.pdbx_description
1 polymer ?
#
loop_
_entity_poly.entity_id
_entity_poly.type
_entity_poly.pdbx_seq_one_letter_code
_entity_poly.pdbx_strand_id
1 'polypeptide(L)'
;MALSSGLLLLTACGGKSEDAGARGLLDGASQAFDAHDYTLATQLLDSLQKTFPAETAIQREALALRPKVIEQATLLKISTNDSLMALDQVTAEQTKKTLRWVKEPRMVEGFHISPAAYNPDFMNSTGIQARVSEIGEFYIVSSANPKLGHTSVALGAGTSEAATPAVPYDGESNYRVGSGEVITFSPQQSDTIGSFALQNRGKALTLTFRGKSRKAVKLTPAQVNGIADAYAYSSAITGARRLAAERRKLEAMLQVARNQMA
;
A
#
# COMPACT_ATOMS: atom_id res chain seq x y z
N MET A 1 20.27 -78.58 -18.66
CA MET A 1 20.17 -77.42 -19.58
C MET A 1 20.17 -76.20 -18.72
N ALA A 2 21.23 -75.43 -18.76
CA ALA A 2 21.50 -74.29 -17.87
C ALA A 2 20.84 -73.05 -18.40
N LEU A 3 20.03 -72.34 -17.54
CA LEU A 3 19.54 -70.99 -17.73
C LEU A 3 20.52 -70.02 -17.07
N SER A 4 21.19 -69.27 -17.93
CA SER A 4 22.14 -68.25 -17.53
C SER A 4 21.31 -66.90 -17.31
N SER A 5 21.17 -66.48 -16.05
CA SER A 5 20.61 -65.20 -15.68
C SER A 5 21.70 -64.15 -15.83
N GLY A 6 21.56 -63.30 -16.87
CA GLY A 6 22.38 -62.10 -17.04
C GLY A 6 21.88 -60.97 -16.13
N LEU A 7 22.70 -60.68 -15.11
CA LEU A 7 22.50 -59.48 -14.23
C LEU A 7 23.05 -58.27 -14.94
N LEU A 8 22.16 -57.43 -15.50
CA LEU A 8 22.50 -56.13 -16.05
C LEU A 8 22.76 -55.15 -14.88
N LEU A 9 24.03 -54.89 -14.64
CA LEU A 9 24.49 -53.77 -13.80
C LEU A 9 24.25 -52.47 -14.54
N LEU A 10 23.17 -51.78 -14.20
CA LEU A 10 22.96 -50.38 -14.55
C LEU A 10 23.92 -49.54 -13.70
N THR A 11 25.10 -49.26 -14.24
CA THR A 11 26.06 -48.33 -13.67
C THR A 11 25.49 -46.91 -13.79
N ALA A 12 25.26 -46.26 -12.65
CA ALA A 12 24.84 -44.91 -12.49
C ALA A 12 25.83 -43.93 -13.18
N CYS A 13 25.42 -43.38 -14.32
CA CYS A 13 26.07 -42.25 -14.97
C CYS A 13 25.37 -40.91 -14.61
N GLY A 14 24.70 -40.81 -13.44
CA GLY A 14 23.96 -39.64 -13.01
C GLY A 14 24.83 -38.52 -12.40
N GLY A 15 25.92 -38.87 -11.69
CA GLY A 15 26.62 -37.91 -10.85
C GLY A 15 27.33 -36.76 -11.60
N LYS A 16 27.87 -36.98 -12.79
CA LYS A 16 28.58 -35.92 -13.53
C LYS A 16 27.66 -34.91 -14.19
N SER A 17 26.44 -35.29 -14.56
CA SER A 17 25.48 -34.35 -15.16
C SER A 17 24.76 -33.49 -14.09
N GLU A 18 24.54 -34.06 -12.90
CA GLU A 18 23.94 -33.34 -11.77
C GLU A 18 24.92 -32.31 -11.19
N ASP A 19 26.19 -32.67 -10.98
CA ASP A 19 27.25 -31.74 -10.58
C ASP A 19 27.41 -30.57 -11.57
N ALA A 20 27.40 -30.82 -12.88
CA ALA A 20 27.48 -29.76 -13.89
C ALA A 20 26.25 -28.82 -13.86
N GLY A 21 25.04 -29.37 -13.62
CA GLY A 21 23.83 -28.58 -13.49
C GLY A 21 23.85 -27.68 -12.23
N ALA A 22 24.25 -28.26 -11.09
CA ALA A 22 24.41 -27.57 -9.83
C ALA A 22 25.47 -26.46 -9.93
N ARG A 23 26.61 -26.74 -10.54
CA ARG A 23 27.69 -25.78 -10.78
C ARG A 23 27.21 -24.63 -11.66
N GLY A 24 26.47 -24.89 -12.74
CA GLY A 24 25.91 -23.88 -13.61
C GLY A 24 24.97 -22.91 -12.88
N LEU A 25 24.16 -23.39 -11.93
CA LEU A 25 23.30 -22.52 -11.12
C LEU A 25 24.12 -21.64 -10.15
N LEU A 26 25.16 -22.20 -9.52
CA LEU A 26 26.03 -21.43 -8.63
C LEU A 26 26.82 -20.36 -9.39
N ASP A 27 27.41 -20.71 -10.54
CA ASP A 27 28.15 -19.77 -11.38
C ASP A 27 27.24 -18.67 -11.92
N GLY A 28 26.03 -19.02 -12.35
CA GLY A 28 24.99 -18.06 -12.71
C GLY A 28 24.61 -17.12 -11.57
N ALA A 29 24.48 -17.63 -10.35
CA ALA A 29 24.19 -16.83 -9.16
C ALA A 29 25.34 -15.85 -8.85
N SER A 30 26.59 -16.29 -8.98
CA SER A 30 27.78 -15.44 -8.81
C SER A 30 27.83 -14.34 -9.86
N GLN A 31 27.58 -14.65 -11.13
CA GLN A 31 27.52 -13.69 -12.21
C GLN A 31 26.39 -12.65 -12.00
N ALA A 32 25.21 -13.11 -11.58
CA ALA A 32 24.10 -12.23 -11.26
C ALA A 32 24.42 -11.31 -10.07
N PHE A 33 25.10 -11.82 -9.04
CA PHE A 33 25.59 -11.02 -7.91
C PHE A 33 26.56 -9.92 -8.36
N ASP A 34 27.56 -10.27 -9.19
CA ASP A 34 28.55 -9.33 -9.71
C ASP A 34 27.90 -8.28 -10.64
N ALA A 35 26.83 -8.68 -11.34
CA ALA A 35 26.00 -7.77 -12.14
C ALA A 35 25.00 -6.94 -11.33
N HIS A 36 25.00 -7.05 -9.98
CA HIS A 36 24.05 -6.43 -9.06
C HIS A 36 22.57 -6.82 -9.26
N ASP A 37 22.31 -7.93 -9.96
CA ASP A 37 20.99 -8.55 -10.05
C ASP A 37 20.77 -9.52 -8.88
N TYR A 38 20.55 -8.95 -7.71
CA TYR A 38 20.37 -9.74 -6.48
C TYR A 38 19.09 -10.55 -6.48
N THR A 39 18.10 -10.18 -7.30
CA THR A 39 16.85 -10.94 -7.48
C THR A 39 17.15 -12.25 -8.20
N LEU A 40 17.84 -12.19 -9.34
CA LEU A 40 18.23 -13.35 -10.10
C LEU A 40 19.20 -14.24 -9.30
N ALA A 41 20.20 -13.64 -8.62
CA ALA A 41 21.12 -14.36 -7.75
C ALA A 41 20.38 -15.17 -6.68
N THR A 42 19.37 -14.57 -6.02
CA THR A 42 18.55 -15.27 -5.03
C THR A 42 17.79 -16.44 -5.64
N GLN A 43 17.12 -16.22 -6.80
CA GLN A 43 16.35 -17.25 -7.49
C GLN A 43 17.22 -18.44 -7.91
N LEU A 44 18.44 -18.19 -8.40
CA LEU A 44 19.38 -19.24 -8.79
C LEU A 44 19.88 -20.03 -7.58
N LEU A 45 20.19 -19.38 -6.46
CA LEU A 45 20.56 -20.04 -5.20
C LEU A 45 19.41 -20.88 -4.63
N ASP A 46 18.16 -20.41 -4.72
CA ASP A 46 16.99 -21.16 -4.29
C ASP A 46 16.72 -22.36 -5.20
N SER A 47 16.91 -22.21 -6.51
CA SER A 47 16.82 -23.29 -7.48
C SER A 47 17.89 -24.35 -7.25
N LEU A 48 19.13 -23.94 -6.98
CA LEU A 48 20.23 -24.84 -6.62
C LEU A 48 19.87 -25.65 -5.38
N GLN A 49 19.43 -25.03 -4.32
CA GLN A 49 19.06 -25.70 -3.08
C GLN A 49 17.91 -26.70 -3.27
N LYS A 50 16.92 -26.35 -4.09
CA LYS A 50 15.73 -27.17 -4.35
C LYS A 50 16.03 -28.34 -5.28
N THR A 51 16.81 -28.11 -6.34
CA THR A 51 17.00 -29.10 -7.42
C THR A 51 18.16 -30.07 -7.12
N PHE A 52 19.22 -29.57 -6.47
CA PHE A 52 20.45 -30.33 -6.21
C PHE A 52 20.83 -30.35 -4.73
N PRO A 53 19.93 -30.79 -3.82
CA PRO A 53 20.21 -30.80 -2.38
C PRO A 53 21.34 -31.76 -1.95
N ALA A 54 21.65 -32.76 -2.76
CA ALA A 54 22.68 -33.76 -2.49
C ALA A 54 24.10 -33.28 -2.86
N GLU A 55 24.25 -32.23 -3.67
CA GLU A 55 25.55 -31.71 -4.10
C GLU A 55 26.21 -30.86 -3.00
N THR A 56 26.65 -31.52 -1.94
CA THR A 56 27.08 -30.91 -0.67
C THR A 56 28.26 -29.96 -0.82
N ALA A 57 29.19 -30.19 -1.74
CA ALA A 57 30.31 -29.31 -2.00
C ALA A 57 29.84 -27.97 -2.58
N ILE A 58 28.98 -28.00 -3.60
CA ILE A 58 28.42 -26.85 -4.28
C ILE A 58 27.46 -26.12 -3.35
N GLN A 59 26.64 -26.83 -2.57
CA GLN A 59 25.77 -26.26 -1.55
C GLN A 59 26.55 -25.46 -0.49
N ARG A 60 27.73 -25.92 -0.10
CA ARG A 60 28.62 -25.21 0.84
C ARG A 60 29.10 -23.88 0.25
N GLU A 61 29.47 -23.84 -1.02
CA GLU A 61 29.83 -22.60 -1.71
C GLU A 61 28.63 -21.66 -1.82
N ALA A 62 27.45 -22.19 -2.15
CA ALA A 62 26.21 -21.42 -2.19
C ALA A 62 25.85 -20.81 -0.81
N LEU A 63 26.07 -21.55 0.27
CA LEU A 63 25.87 -21.05 1.64
C LEU A 63 26.82 -19.88 1.98
N ALA A 64 28.02 -19.82 1.42
CA ALA A 64 28.94 -18.69 1.59
C ALA A 64 28.54 -17.49 0.74
N LEU A 65 27.90 -17.68 -0.41
CA LEU A 65 27.43 -16.59 -1.29
C LEU A 65 26.10 -16.01 -0.82
N ARG A 66 25.18 -16.83 -0.33
CA ARG A 66 23.80 -16.44 0.05
C ARG A 66 23.74 -15.25 1.00
N PRO A 67 24.49 -15.18 2.13
CA PRO A 67 24.44 -14.02 3.01
C PRO A 67 24.89 -12.72 2.31
N LYS A 68 25.86 -12.78 1.42
CA LYS A 68 26.34 -11.64 0.63
C LYS A 68 25.23 -11.11 -0.28
N VAL A 69 24.53 -12.01 -0.98
CA VAL A 69 23.38 -11.65 -1.82
C VAL A 69 22.28 -11.01 -0.99
N ILE A 70 21.93 -11.61 0.16
CA ILE A 70 20.92 -11.08 1.07
C ILE A 70 21.32 -9.70 1.60
N GLU A 71 22.58 -9.51 1.99
CA GLU A 71 23.08 -8.22 2.47
C GLU A 71 22.88 -7.14 1.41
N GLN A 72 23.39 -7.36 0.19
CA GLN A 72 23.33 -6.33 -0.87
C GLN A 72 21.88 -6.06 -1.32
N ALA A 73 21.07 -7.11 -1.49
CA ALA A 73 19.64 -6.97 -1.79
C ALA A 73 18.91 -6.17 -0.71
N THR A 74 19.24 -6.40 0.56
CA THR A 74 18.62 -5.72 1.70
C THR A 74 19.05 -4.25 1.76
N LEU A 75 20.33 -3.95 1.55
CA LEU A 75 20.84 -2.57 1.48
C LEU A 75 20.17 -1.76 0.36
N LEU A 76 19.97 -2.37 -0.81
CA LEU A 76 19.26 -1.73 -1.92
C LEU A 76 17.80 -1.42 -1.55
N LYS A 77 17.10 -2.35 -0.89
CA LYS A 77 15.72 -2.14 -0.41
C LYS A 77 15.65 -1.03 0.64
N ILE A 78 16.60 -0.97 1.58
CA ILE A 78 16.68 0.10 2.58
C ILE A 78 16.86 1.45 1.90
N SER A 79 17.79 1.57 0.96
CA SER A 79 18.02 2.81 0.21
C SER A 79 16.77 3.26 -0.57
N THR A 80 16.05 2.32 -1.20
CA THR A 80 14.80 2.60 -1.90
C THR A 80 13.72 3.09 -0.93
N ASN A 81 13.57 2.41 0.23
CA ASN A 81 12.61 2.83 1.27
C ASN A 81 12.93 4.22 1.81
N ASP A 82 14.20 4.53 2.06
CA ASP A 82 14.62 5.84 2.55
C ASP A 82 14.29 6.95 1.53
N SER A 83 14.49 6.69 0.25
CA SER A 83 14.13 7.62 -0.82
C SER A 83 12.62 7.86 -0.90
N LEU A 84 11.81 6.80 -0.78
CA LEU A 84 10.35 6.90 -0.76
C LEU A 84 9.85 7.62 0.51
N MET A 85 10.45 7.35 1.66
CA MET A 85 10.11 8.04 2.91
C MET A 85 10.40 9.54 2.81
N ALA A 86 11.52 9.93 2.20
CA ALA A 86 11.84 11.35 1.99
C ALA A 86 10.81 12.03 1.06
N LEU A 87 10.37 11.35 0.01
CA LEU A 87 9.31 11.85 -0.88
C LEU A 87 7.97 12.00 -0.15
N ASP A 88 7.58 11.00 0.63
CA ASP A 88 6.37 11.04 1.46
C ASP A 88 6.42 12.20 2.47
N GLN A 89 7.57 12.44 3.11
CA GLN A 89 7.75 13.55 4.03
C GLN A 89 7.55 14.90 3.35
N VAL A 90 8.18 15.11 2.19
CA VAL A 90 8.00 16.34 1.38
C VAL A 90 6.53 16.52 0.99
N THR A 91 5.87 15.45 0.54
CA THR A 91 4.45 15.48 0.18
C THR A 91 3.57 15.83 1.37
N ALA A 92 3.82 15.23 2.53
CA ALA A 92 3.09 15.52 3.76
C ALA A 92 3.25 16.98 4.19
N GLU A 93 4.48 17.51 4.16
CA GLU A 93 4.75 18.92 4.52
C GLU A 93 4.09 19.90 3.57
N GLN A 94 4.09 19.64 2.27
CA GLN A 94 3.46 20.49 1.26
C GLN A 94 1.94 20.49 1.38
N THR A 95 1.33 19.29 1.49
CA THR A 95 -0.12 19.15 1.55
C THR A 95 -0.67 19.61 2.90
N LYS A 96 0.07 19.45 4.00
CA LYS A 96 -0.32 19.98 5.31
C LYS A 96 -0.54 21.48 5.29
N LYS A 97 0.24 22.23 4.50
CA LYS A 97 0.11 23.70 4.38
C LYS A 97 -1.22 24.14 3.74
N THR A 98 -1.84 23.29 2.93
CA THR A 98 -3.15 23.54 2.30
C THR A 98 -4.33 23.16 3.21
N LEU A 99 -4.07 22.53 4.35
CA LEU A 99 -5.05 22.08 5.32
C LEU A 99 -5.01 22.93 6.59
N ARG A 100 -6.15 23.07 7.24
CA ARG A 100 -6.27 23.67 8.57
C ARG A 100 -6.59 22.59 9.60
N TRP A 101 -6.09 22.77 10.79
CA TRP A 101 -6.49 21.97 11.94
C TRP A 101 -7.77 22.52 12.54
N VAL A 102 -8.74 21.64 12.82
CA VAL A 102 -10.00 21.98 13.47
C VAL A 102 -10.17 21.06 14.68
N LYS A 103 -10.35 21.68 15.85
CA LYS A 103 -10.74 21.02 17.10
C LYS A 103 -11.62 21.97 17.87
N GLU A 104 -12.91 21.67 17.93
CA GLU A 104 -13.87 22.43 18.72
C GLU A 104 -13.96 21.88 20.14
N PRO A 105 -14.36 22.70 21.15
CA PRO A 105 -14.39 22.27 22.57
C PRO A 105 -15.23 21.03 22.86
N ARG A 106 -16.19 20.72 21.99
CA ARG A 106 -17.07 19.55 22.13
C ARG A 106 -16.59 18.30 21.37
N MET A 107 -15.50 18.43 20.63
CA MET A 107 -14.91 17.30 19.87
C MET A 107 -13.92 16.56 20.76
N VAL A 108 -14.02 15.24 20.80
CA VAL A 108 -13.03 14.37 21.45
C VAL A 108 -11.69 14.46 20.69
N GLU A 109 -11.75 14.40 19.35
CA GLU A 109 -10.59 14.44 18.47
C GLU A 109 -10.75 15.57 17.45
N GLY A 110 -9.61 16.17 17.07
CA GLY A 110 -9.54 17.13 15.99
C GLY A 110 -9.30 16.47 14.64
N PHE A 111 -9.33 17.28 13.58
CA PHE A 111 -9.02 16.81 12.22
C PHE A 111 -8.42 17.93 11.37
N HIS A 112 -7.66 17.52 10.35
CA HIS A 112 -7.23 18.43 9.29
C HIS A 112 -8.27 18.42 8.16
N ILE A 113 -8.52 19.60 7.60
CA ILE A 113 -9.48 19.79 6.49
C ILE A 113 -9.05 20.96 5.60
N SER A 114 -9.35 20.91 4.31
CA SER A 114 -9.17 22.05 3.41
C SER A 114 -10.08 23.21 3.81
N PRO A 115 -9.56 24.46 3.87
CA PRO A 115 -10.39 25.65 4.09
C PRO A 115 -11.55 25.79 3.09
N ALA A 116 -11.35 25.35 1.84
CA ALA A 116 -12.39 25.40 0.80
C ALA A 116 -13.56 24.42 1.04
N ALA A 117 -13.34 23.36 1.84
CA ALA A 117 -14.37 22.37 2.20
C ALA A 117 -14.91 22.57 3.62
N TYR A 118 -14.26 23.42 4.42
CA TYR A 118 -14.69 23.65 5.81
C TYR A 118 -15.97 24.47 5.86
N ASN A 119 -16.97 23.94 6.55
CA ASN A 119 -18.21 24.60 6.88
C ASN A 119 -18.51 24.35 8.36
N PRO A 120 -18.54 25.37 9.23
CA PRO A 120 -18.86 25.18 10.65
C PRO A 120 -20.30 24.69 10.89
N ASP A 121 -21.22 24.98 9.97
CA ASP A 121 -22.61 24.50 10.00
C ASP A 121 -22.83 23.29 9.09
N PHE A 122 -21.80 22.45 8.93
CA PHE A 122 -21.81 21.33 7.99
C PHE A 122 -22.97 20.37 8.23
N MET A 123 -23.30 20.09 9.49
CA MET A 123 -24.35 19.13 9.86
C MET A 123 -25.75 19.59 9.40
N ASN A 124 -25.94 20.90 9.17
CA ASN A 124 -27.18 21.49 8.67
C ASN A 124 -27.13 21.78 7.16
N SER A 125 -26.10 21.33 6.48
CA SER A 125 -25.88 21.57 5.04
C SER A 125 -25.94 20.27 4.22
N THR A 126 -25.85 20.40 2.89
CA THR A 126 -25.73 19.23 2.00
C THR A 126 -24.38 19.26 1.30
N GLY A 127 -23.55 18.26 1.53
CA GLY A 127 -22.20 18.17 0.97
C GLY A 127 -21.37 17.05 1.57
N ILE A 128 -20.06 17.07 1.25
CA ILE A 128 -19.07 16.21 1.87
C ILE A 128 -17.90 17.00 2.44
N GLN A 129 -17.29 16.47 3.47
CA GLN A 129 -16.01 16.92 3.99
C GLN A 129 -15.01 15.76 3.99
N ALA A 130 -13.85 15.98 3.39
CA ALA A 130 -12.69 15.11 3.51
C ALA A 130 -11.86 15.58 4.70
N ARG A 131 -11.66 14.68 5.65
CA ARG A 131 -10.97 14.95 6.90
C ARG A 131 -9.80 14.00 7.10
N VAL A 132 -8.77 14.44 7.82
CA VAL A 132 -7.66 13.60 8.26
C VAL A 132 -7.55 13.69 9.78
N SER A 133 -7.62 12.55 10.45
CA SER A 133 -7.58 12.44 11.91
C SER A 133 -6.20 12.83 12.49
N GLU A 134 -6.09 12.96 13.80
CA GLU A 134 -4.80 13.18 14.50
C GLU A 134 -3.76 12.10 14.18
N ILE A 135 -4.21 10.86 13.99
CA ILE A 135 -3.34 9.75 13.63
C ILE A 135 -3.08 9.62 12.12
N GLY A 136 -3.56 10.57 11.32
CA GLY A 136 -3.29 10.65 9.88
C GLY A 136 -4.21 9.81 9.01
N GLU A 137 -5.34 9.32 9.49
CA GLU A 137 -6.32 8.56 8.71
C GLU A 137 -7.24 9.47 7.92
N PHE A 138 -7.38 9.22 6.63
CA PHE A 138 -8.32 9.89 5.74
C PHE A 138 -9.71 9.28 5.88
N TYR A 139 -10.73 10.15 6.02
CA TYR A 139 -12.12 9.74 6.03
C TYR A 139 -13.04 10.81 5.45
N ILE A 140 -14.17 10.38 4.90
CA ILE A 140 -15.21 11.26 4.35
C ILE A 140 -16.37 11.32 5.34
N VAL A 141 -16.87 12.52 5.55
CA VAL A 141 -18.15 12.77 6.21
C VAL A 141 -19.10 13.38 5.17
N SER A 142 -20.28 12.80 5.01
CA SER A 142 -21.35 13.36 4.18
C SER A 142 -22.49 13.86 5.06
N SER A 143 -23.10 14.96 4.67
CA SER A 143 -24.31 15.50 5.29
C SER A 143 -25.36 15.82 4.24
N ALA A 144 -26.61 15.55 4.53
CA ALA A 144 -27.74 15.91 3.70
C ALA A 144 -28.86 16.53 4.54
N ASN A 145 -29.16 17.79 4.27
CA ASN A 145 -30.27 18.53 4.89
C ASN A 145 -31.09 19.24 3.81
N PRO A 146 -32.40 18.94 3.63
CA PRO A 146 -33.13 17.88 4.38
C PRO A 146 -32.64 16.48 4.06
N LYS A 147 -32.95 15.51 4.94
CA LYS A 147 -32.57 14.11 4.79
C LYS A 147 -33.06 13.50 3.47
N LEU A 148 -32.21 12.71 2.85
CA LEU A 148 -32.44 12.03 1.58
C LEU A 148 -32.64 10.51 1.78
N GLY A 149 -32.30 9.97 2.95
CA GLY A 149 -32.17 8.54 3.22
C GLY A 149 -31.00 7.96 2.41
N HIS A 150 -29.90 8.72 2.29
CA HIS A 150 -28.73 8.24 1.57
C HIS A 150 -27.95 7.22 2.41
N THR A 151 -27.26 6.33 1.71
CA THR A 151 -26.40 5.31 2.31
C THR A 151 -24.99 5.33 1.73
N SER A 152 -24.79 6.03 0.61
CA SER A 152 -23.49 6.16 -0.05
C SER A 152 -23.39 7.49 -0.79
N VAL A 153 -22.16 7.86 -1.13
CA VAL A 153 -21.86 9.00 -2.00
C VAL A 153 -20.96 8.57 -3.15
N ALA A 154 -21.05 9.28 -4.27
CA ALA A 154 -20.20 9.07 -5.42
C ALA A 154 -19.65 10.38 -5.96
N LEU A 155 -18.42 10.37 -6.50
CA LEU A 155 -17.81 11.44 -7.27
C LEU A 155 -17.77 11.04 -8.75
N GLY A 156 -18.29 11.88 -9.63
CA GLY A 156 -18.32 11.64 -11.08
C GLY A 156 -17.56 12.69 -11.87
N ALA A 157 -16.83 12.25 -12.90
CA ALA A 157 -16.13 13.04 -13.90
C ALA A 157 -16.45 12.49 -15.31
N GLY A 158 -17.39 13.11 -16.01
CA GLY A 158 -17.87 12.58 -17.30
C GLY A 158 -18.50 11.19 -17.15
N THR A 159 -17.91 10.20 -17.79
CA THR A 159 -18.35 8.79 -17.71
C THR A 159 -17.70 7.99 -16.59
N SER A 160 -16.66 8.53 -15.95
CA SER A 160 -15.95 7.89 -14.85
C SER A 160 -16.55 8.27 -13.51
N GLU A 161 -16.57 7.33 -12.58
CA GLU A 161 -17.15 7.52 -11.26
C GLU A 161 -16.45 6.65 -10.21
N ALA A 162 -16.35 7.18 -8.99
CA ALA A 162 -15.97 6.43 -7.79
C ALA A 162 -17.04 6.61 -6.72
N ALA A 163 -17.34 5.54 -5.97
CA ALA A 163 -18.38 5.58 -4.94
C ALA A 163 -17.88 4.91 -3.65
N THR A 164 -18.43 5.36 -2.51
CA THR A 164 -18.29 4.64 -1.24
C THR A 164 -19.15 3.38 -1.25
N PRO A 165 -18.83 2.36 -0.46
CA PRO A 165 -19.78 1.34 -0.08
C PRO A 165 -21.03 1.94 0.57
N ALA A 166 -22.13 1.19 0.57
CA ALA A 166 -23.34 1.60 1.27
C ALA A 166 -23.17 1.38 2.79
N VAL A 167 -23.50 2.41 3.57
CA VAL A 167 -23.55 2.38 5.03
C VAL A 167 -25.02 2.56 5.44
N PRO A 168 -25.74 1.47 5.78
CA PRO A 168 -27.12 1.55 6.25
C PRO A 168 -27.22 2.37 7.53
N TYR A 169 -28.43 2.87 7.81
CA TYR A 169 -28.70 3.55 9.08
C TYR A 169 -28.46 2.62 10.26
N ASP A 170 -27.55 3.01 11.16
CA ASP A 170 -27.14 2.27 12.36
C ASP A 170 -27.22 3.12 13.64
N GLY A 171 -27.42 4.44 13.50
CA GLY A 171 -27.44 5.39 14.60
C GLY A 171 -26.05 5.83 15.09
N GLU A 172 -24.98 5.29 14.52
CA GLU A 172 -23.58 5.56 14.89
C GLU A 172 -22.78 6.13 13.72
N SER A 173 -22.50 5.34 12.69
CA SER A 173 -21.81 5.80 11.47
C SER A 173 -22.76 6.53 10.53
N ASN A 174 -24.01 6.12 10.44
CA ASN A 174 -25.10 6.75 9.71
C ASN A 174 -26.20 7.14 10.69
N TYR A 175 -26.29 8.41 11.00
CA TYR A 175 -27.20 8.92 12.03
C TYR A 175 -27.95 10.18 11.58
N ARG A 176 -28.94 10.59 12.37
CA ARG A 176 -29.79 11.76 12.10
C ARG A 176 -29.45 12.93 13.02
N VAL A 177 -29.44 14.13 12.45
CA VAL A 177 -29.23 15.39 13.17
C VAL A 177 -30.32 16.38 12.75
N GLY A 178 -31.25 16.66 13.66
CA GLY A 178 -32.40 17.52 13.36
C GLY A 178 -33.19 17.02 12.14
N SER A 179 -33.35 17.86 11.13
CA SER A 179 -33.99 17.53 9.85
C SER A 179 -33.07 16.84 8.85
N GLY A 180 -31.77 16.73 9.15
CA GLY A 180 -30.74 16.16 8.30
C GLY A 180 -30.30 14.76 8.70
N GLU A 181 -29.31 14.26 8.00
CA GLU A 181 -28.64 13.00 8.24
C GLU A 181 -27.14 13.13 7.90
N VAL A 182 -26.32 12.38 8.61
CA VAL A 182 -24.87 12.40 8.48
C VAL A 182 -24.35 10.96 8.37
N ILE A 183 -23.37 10.75 7.47
CA ILE A 183 -22.64 9.48 7.41
C ILE A 183 -21.15 9.79 7.53
N THR A 184 -20.50 9.08 8.44
CA THR A 184 -19.03 9.01 8.53
C THR A 184 -18.57 7.69 7.92
N PHE A 185 -17.87 7.78 6.80
CA PHE A 185 -17.27 6.62 6.13
C PHE A 185 -15.91 6.33 6.75
N SER A 186 -15.62 5.06 7.05
CA SER A 186 -14.31 4.65 7.55
C SER A 186 -13.19 4.97 6.56
N PRO A 187 -11.91 4.95 6.96
CA PRO A 187 -10.78 5.16 6.05
C PRO A 187 -10.85 4.25 4.81
N GLN A 188 -11.12 2.95 5.00
CA GLN A 188 -11.21 1.97 3.91
C GLN A 188 -12.39 2.25 2.97
N GLN A 189 -13.50 2.73 3.51
CA GLN A 189 -14.69 3.09 2.72
C GLN A 189 -14.49 4.41 1.94
N SER A 190 -13.58 5.25 2.38
CA SER A 190 -13.30 6.58 1.81
C SER A 190 -12.21 6.58 0.74
N ASP A 191 -11.39 5.54 0.68
CA ASP A 191 -10.16 5.45 -0.13
C ASP A 191 -10.44 5.71 -1.63
N THR A 192 -11.47 5.09 -2.20
CA THR A 192 -11.83 5.27 -3.61
C THR A 192 -12.21 6.71 -3.94
N ILE A 193 -12.88 7.42 -3.02
CA ILE A 193 -13.26 8.83 -3.18
C ILE A 193 -12.01 9.72 -3.15
N GLY A 194 -11.10 9.47 -2.21
CA GLY A 194 -9.85 10.22 -2.09
C GLY A 194 -8.95 10.03 -3.31
N SER A 195 -8.74 8.79 -3.73
CA SER A 195 -7.95 8.44 -4.91
C SER A 195 -8.53 9.05 -6.20
N PHE A 196 -9.85 8.98 -6.37
CA PHE A 196 -10.53 9.56 -7.54
C PHE A 196 -10.41 11.10 -7.57
N ALA A 197 -10.55 11.76 -6.44
CA ALA A 197 -10.37 13.20 -6.34
C ALA A 197 -8.92 13.61 -6.68
N LEU A 198 -7.92 12.85 -6.21
CA LEU A 198 -6.52 13.08 -6.52
C LEU A 198 -6.22 12.97 -8.02
N GLN A 199 -6.78 11.95 -8.69
CA GLN A 199 -6.63 11.74 -10.15
C GLN A 199 -7.34 12.83 -10.98
N ASN A 200 -8.33 13.50 -10.40
CA ASN A 200 -9.12 14.55 -11.06
C ASN A 200 -8.88 15.93 -10.47
N ARG A 201 -7.72 16.14 -9.85
CA ARG A 201 -7.30 17.44 -9.30
C ARG A 201 -7.48 18.56 -10.33
N GLY A 202 -8.00 19.71 -9.89
CA GLY A 202 -8.23 20.86 -10.73
C GLY A 202 -9.51 20.83 -11.57
N LYS A 203 -10.26 19.72 -11.58
CA LYS A 203 -11.53 19.60 -12.29
C LYS A 203 -12.72 19.83 -11.37
N ALA A 204 -13.84 20.27 -11.93
CA ALA A 204 -15.13 20.22 -11.25
C ALA A 204 -15.70 18.81 -11.32
N LEU A 205 -16.18 18.28 -10.20
CA LEU A 205 -16.79 16.95 -10.11
C LEU A 205 -18.27 17.06 -9.71
N THR A 206 -19.02 16.01 -10.01
CA THR A 206 -20.39 15.86 -9.52
C THR A 206 -20.41 14.93 -8.32
N LEU A 207 -20.78 15.43 -7.15
CA LEU A 207 -21.10 14.63 -5.97
C LEU A 207 -22.53 14.12 -6.08
N THR A 208 -22.73 12.83 -5.97
CA THR A 208 -24.07 12.20 -5.99
C THR A 208 -24.31 11.46 -4.67
N PHE A 209 -25.34 11.85 -3.94
CA PHE A 209 -25.90 11.12 -2.81
C PHE A 209 -26.80 9.99 -3.34
N ARG A 210 -26.68 8.79 -2.80
CA ARG A 210 -27.39 7.58 -3.24
C ARG A 210 -28.06 6.90 -2.06
N GLY A 211 -29.32 6.55 -2.21
CA GLY A 211 -30.14 5.87 -1.19
C GLY A 211 -31.58 5.87 -1.59
N LYS A 212 -32.50 6.16 -0.63
CA LYS A 212 -33.94 6.27 -0.91
C LYS A 212 -34.23 7.37 -1.95
N SER A 213 -33.49 8.48 -1.87
CA SER A 213 -33.53 9.55 -2.85
C SER A 213 -32.15 9.77 -3.43
N ARG A 214 -32.09 10.32 -4.64
CA ARG A 214 -30.83 10.71 -5.30
C ARG A 214 -30.76 12.22 -5.41
N LYS A 215 -29.61 12.79 -5.02
CA LYS A 215 -29.32 14.21 -5.19
C LYS A 215 -27.91 14.39 -5.72
N ALA A 216 -27.75 15.24 -6.72
CA ALA A 216 -26.46 15.62 -7.27
C ALA A 216 -26.11 17.06 -6.92
N VAL A 217 -24.84 17.31 -6.58
CA VAL A 217 -24.28 18.62 -6.25
C VAL A 217 -22.96 18.78 -7.02
N LYS A 218 -22.74 19.92 -7.63
CA LYS A 218 -21.45 20.22 -8.27
C LYS A 218 -20.42 20.66 -7.21
N LEU A 219 -19.26 20.00 -7.22
CA LEU A 219 -18.09 20.44 -6.46
C LEU A 219 -17.21 21.32 -7.35
N THR A 220 -16.78 22.44 -6.79
CA THR A 220 -15.81 23.32 -7.45
C THR A 220 -14.43 22.68 -7.52
N PRO A 221 -13.54 23.10 -8.44
CA PRO A 221 -12.15 22.64 -8.45
C PRO A 221 -11.44 22.83 -7.11
N ALA A 222 -11.71 23.93 -6.38
CA ALA A 222 -11.12 24.16 -5.06
C ALA A 222 -11.56 23.12 -4.01
N GLN A 223 -12.83 22.70 -4.03
CA GLN A 223 -13.32 21.63 -3.14
C GLN A 223 -12.72 20.27 -3.51
N VAL A 224 -12.61 19.96 -4.81
CA VAL A 224 -11.96 18.72 -5.28
C VAL A 224 -10.48 18.70 -4.90
N ASN A 225 -9.76 19.81 -5.07
CA ASN A 225 -8.37 19.94 -4.62
C ASN A 225 -8.26 19.74 -3.12
N GLY A 226 -9.20 20.23 -2.33
CA GLY A 226 -9.22 20.02 -0.88
C GLY A 226 -9.37 18.56 -0.47
N ILE A 227 -10.19 17.77 -1.19
CA ILE A 227 -10.30 16.32 -0.99
C ILE A 227 -8.98 15.64 -1.38
N ALA A 228 -8.42 16.01 -2.53
CA ALA A 228 -7.17 15.48 -3.04
C ALA A 228 -5.98 15.76 -2.09
N ASP A 229 -5.90 16.98 -1.53
CA ASP A 229 -4.86 17.37 -0.57
C ASP A 229 -4.96 16.57 0.74
N ALA A 230 -6.18 16.45 1.28
CA ALA A 230 -6.42 15.64 2.48
C ALA A 230 -6.02 14.17 2.26
N TYR A 231 -6.38 13.60 1.12
CA TYR A 231 -6.01 12.24 0.76
C TYR A 231 -4.49 12.07 0.58
N ALA A 232 -3.84 12.98 -0.16
CA ALA A 232 -2.39 12.96 -0.37
C ALA A 232 -1.62 13.10 0.96
N TYR A 233 -2.07 13.98 1.86
CA TYR A 233 -1.51 14.15 3.20
C TYR A 233 -1.58 12.86 4.02
N SER A 234 -2.76 12.25 4.08
CA SER A 234 -2.96 10.97 4.78
C SER A 234 -2.13 9.84 4.18
N SER A 235 -2.12 9.72 2.84
CA SER A 235 -1.35 8.69 2.13
C SER A 235 0.14 8.82 2.39
N ALA A 236 0.68 10.03 2.42
CA ALA A 236 2.09 10.29 2.71
C ALA A 236 2.44 9.92 4.16
N ILE A 237 1.61 10.29 5.15
CA ILE A 237 1.85 9.92 6.55
C ILE A 237 1.80 8.41 6.75
N THR A 238 0.79 7.75 6.22
CA THR A 238 0.61 6.30 6.36
C THR A 238 1.66 5.52 5.57
N GLY A 239 2.05 6.01 4.39
CA GLY A 239 3.14 5.51 3.58
C GLY A 239 4.47 5.54 4.33
N ALA A 240 4.85 6.69 4.87
CA ALA A 240 6.08 6.85 5.65
C ALA A 240 6.12 5.92 6.87
N ARG A 241 5.00 5.76 7.59
CA ARG A 241 4.92 4.82 8.73
C ARG A 241 5.12 3.36 8.30
N ARG A 242 4.48 2.95 7.20
CA ARG A 242 4.63 1.61 6.63
C ARG A 242 6.08 1.35 6.21
N LEU A 243 6.71 2.29 5.50
CA LEU A 243 8.10 2.19 5.07
C LEU A 243 9.07 2.15 6.26
N ALA A 244 8.82 2.94 7.32
CA ALA A 244 9.61 2.89 8.55
C ALA A 244 9.49 1.53 9.28
N ALA A 245 8.32 0.90 9.25
CA ALA A 245 8.14 -0.44 9.80
C ALA A 245 8.84 -1.50 8.95
N GLU A 246 8.79 -1.39 7.62
CA GLU A 246 9.50 -2.25 6.69
C GLU A 246 11.02 -2.12 6.85
N ARG A 247 11.54 -0.89 6.96
CA ARG A 247 12.96 -0.62 7.21
C ARG A 247 13.48 -1.37 8.43
N ARG A 248 12.74 -1.35 9.57
CA ARG A 248 13.14 -2.09 10.77
C ARG A 248 13.27 -3.60 10.53
N LYS A 249 12.38 -4.19 9.72
CA LYS A 249 12.48 -5.61 9.33
C LYS A 249 13.72 -5.87 8.47
N LEU A 250 13.98 -4.98 7.51
CA LEU A 250 15.16 -5.07 6.65
C LEU A 250 16.47 -4.94 7.45
N GLU A 251 16.54 -4.05 8.42
CA GLU A 251 17.70 -3.90 9.32
C GLU A 251 17.95 -5.18 10.14
N ALA A 252 16.88 -5.83 10.62
CA ALA A 252 17.01 -7.11 11.31
C ALA A 252 17.52 -8.23 10.37
N MET A 253 17.02 -8.29 9.12
CA MET A 253 17.50 -9.24 8.11
C MET A 253 18.96 -8.99 7.76
N LEU A 254 19.36 -7.72 7.62
CA LEU A 254 20.76 -7.33 7.36
C LEU A 254 21.68 -7.81 8.46
N GLN A 255 21.28 -7.63 9.73
CA GLN A 255 22.07 -8.10 10.86
C GLN A 255 22.26 -9.63 10.87
N VAL A 256 21.20 -10.39 10.54
CA VAL A 256 21.27 -11.84 10.42
C VAL A 256 22.25 -12.26 9.31
N ALA A 257 22.17 -11.63 8.13
CA ALA A 257 23.06 -11.94 7.02
C ALA A 257 24.53 -11.67 7.37
N ARG A 258 24.81 -10.55 8.06
CA ARG A 258 26.16 -10.18 8.51
C ARG A 258 26.70 -11.17 9.54
N ASN A 259 25.89 -11.61 10.48
CA ASN A 259 26.29 -12.61 11.47
C ASN A 259 26.63 -13.98 10.85
N GLN A 260 26.06 -14.30 9.66
CA GLN A 260 26.39 -15.51 8.92
C GLN A 260 27.71 -15.42 8.14
N MET A 261 28.26 -14.22 7.97
CA MET A 261 29.53 -13.99 7.27
C MET A 261 30.72 -13.82 8.24
N ALA A 262 30.45 -13.58 9.54
CA ALA A 262 31.44 -13.46 10.60
C ALA A 262 31.93 -14.83 11.11
#